data_c58f8f05f13c8c1742d5b1339559c6a4
#
_entry.id   c58f8f05f13c8c1742d5b1339559c6a4
#
_cell.length_a   1.000
_cell.length_b   1.000
_cell.length_c   1.000
_cell.angle_alpha   90.00
_cell.angle_beta   90.00
_cell.angle_gamma   90.00
#
_symmetry.space_group_name_H-M   'P 1'
#
loop_
_entity.id
_entity.type
_entity.pdbx_description
1 polymer ?
#
loop_
_entity_poly.entity_id
_entity_poly.type
_entity_poly.pdbx_seq_one_letter_code
_entity_poly.pdbx_strand_id
1 'polypeptide(L)'
;MTPEKVFRIANTIVLLPWLLMMIVPHAEITKTVINSNAFPLVLAILYGFYIVKTFGKSGGNFFTLAGVERLFSKREVLLAAWIHYLVFDLFVGAWEWRDALQNNISHWILLPCLILTLMFGPIGYLLYFGLRVYFLGMPF
;
A
#
# COMPACT_ATOMS: atom_id res chain seq x y z
N MET A 1 20.75 2.33 -10.84
CA MET A 1 20.42 1.27 -9.86
C MET A 1 19.74 0.14 -10.59
N THR A 2 20.01 -1.12 -10.22
CA THR A 2 19.32 -2.28 -10.80
C THR A 2 17.89 -2.38 -10.26
N PRO A 3 16.94 -2.92 -11.02
CA PRO A 3 15.55 -3.12 -10.55
C PRO A 3 15.47 -3.88 -9.21
N GLU A 4 16.32 -4.89 -9.02
CA GLU A 4 16.38 -5.70 -7.79
C GLU A 4 16.80 -4.88 -6.56
N LYS A 5 17.74 -3.94 -6.74
CA LYS A 5 18.17 -3.06 -5.66
C LYS A 5 17.05 -2.09 -5.26
N VAL A 6 16.36 -1.53 -6.24
CA VAL A 6 15.20 -0.64 -6.01
C VAL A 6 14.05 -1.39 -5.34
N PHE A 7 13.75 -2.60 -5.78
CA PHE A 7 12.76 -3.48 -5.17
C PHE A 7 13.06 -3.69 -3.67
N ARG A 8 14.30 -4.06 -3.32
CA ARG A 8 14.69 -4.25 -1.90
C ARG A 8 14.55 -2.98 -1.08
N ILE A 9 14.99 -1.85 -1.61
CA ILE A 9 14.89 -0.55 -0.92
C ILE A 9 13.43 -0.17 -0.69
N ALA A 10 12.57 -0.28 -1.72
CA ALA A 10 11.15 0.03 -1.61
C ALA A 10 10.45 -0.82 -0.55
N ASN A 11 10.69 -2.15 -0.56
CA ASN A 11 10.15 -3.06 0.45
C ASN A 11 10.64 -2.74 1.87
N THR A 12 11.91 -2.38 2.03
CA THR A 12 12.46 -2.03 3.36
C THR A 12 11.87 -0.72 3.87
N ILE A 13 11.78 0.29 3.02
CA ILE A 13 11.26 1.62 3.40
C ILE A 13 9.79 1.54 3.80
N VAL A 14 8.97 0.80 3.04
CA VAL A 14 7.53 0.70 3.29
C VAL A 14 7.22 0.01 4.62
N LEU A 15 8.08 -0.85 5.11
CA LEU A 15 7.87 -1.56 6.39
C LEU A 15 7.84 -0.62 7.60
N LEU A 16 8.57 0.50 7.55
CA LEU A 16 8.61 1.44 8.69
C LEU A 16 7.22 1.96 9.08
N PRO A 17 6.44 2.60 8.19
CA PRO A 17 5.10 3.05 8.55
C PRO A 17 4.17 1.89 8.96
N TRP A 18 4.28 0.71 8.37
CA TRP A 18 3.52 -0.47 8.78
C TRP A 18 3.83 -0.89 10.21
N LEU A 19 5.12 -1.01 10.57
CA LEU A 19 5.54 -1.37 11.92
C LEU A 19 5.10 -0.33 12.96
N LEU A 20 5.16 0.96 12.61
CA LEU A 20 4.67 2.01 13.49
C LEU A 20 3.16 1.87 13.76
N MET A 21 2.35 1.64 12.73
CA MET A 21 0.91 1.43 12.91
C MET A 21 0.57 0.18 13.72
N MET A 22 1.34 -0.90 13.56
CA MET A 22 1.09 -2.18 14.23
C MET A 22 1.59 -2.23 15.67
N ILE A 23 2.76 -1.64 15.97
CA ILE A 23 3.45 -1.80 17.27
C ILE A 23 3.16 -0.63 18.21
N VAL A 24 3.17 0.59 17.69
CA VAL A 24 3.01 1.81 18.48
C VAL A 24 1.94 2.75 17.90
N PRO A 25 0.69 2.27 17.72
CA PRO A 25 -0.35 2.97 16.98
C PRO A 25 -0.71 4.35 17.53
N HIS A 26 -0.56 4.57 18.83
CA HIS A 26 -0.91 5.84 19.51
C HIS A 26 0.27 6.80 19.68
N ALA A 27 1.49 6.38 19.33
CA ALA A 27 2.68 7.23 19.48
C ALA A 27 2.63 8.46 18.56
N GLU A 28 3.13 9.60 19.05
CA GLU A 28 3.20 10.83 18.25
C GLU A 28 4.03 10.64 16.96
N ILE A 29 5.07 9.83 17.02
CA ILE A 29 5.87 9.50 15.83
C ILE A 29 5.02 8.80 14.76
N THR A 30 4.12 7.88 15.14
CA THR A 30 3.21 7.21 14.23
C THR A 30 2.27 8.21 13.58
N LYS A 31 1.64 9.07 14.38
CA LYS A 31 0.75 10.12 13.88
C LYS A 31 1.46 11.06 12.90
N THR A 32 2.67 11.49 13.24
CA THR A 32 3.47 12.37 12.39
C THR A 32 3.84 11.70 11.08
N VAL A 33 4.35 10.48 11.12
CA VAL A 33 4.78 9.74 9.93
C VAL A 33 3.60 9.42 9.01
N ILE A 34 2.50 8.90 9.56
CA ILE A 34 1.35 8.48 8.76
C ILE A 34 0.61 9.69 8.17
N ASN A 35 0.41 10.76 8.95
CA ASN A 35 -0.30 11.95 8.48
C ASN A 35 0.52 12.80 7.50
N SER A 36 1.85 12.69 7.51
CA SER A 36 2.68 13.39 6.52
C SER A 36 2.50 12.89 5.09
N ASN A 37 2.00 11.65 4.92
CA ASN A 37 1.93 10.94 3.63
C ASN A 37 3.29 10.87 2.87
N ALA A 38 4.41 11.10 3.56
CA ALA A 38 5.74 11.17 2.93
C ALA A 38 6.13 9.84 2.27
N PHE A 39 5.85 8.71 2.92
CA PHE A 39 6.20 7.39 2.38
C PHE A 39 5.45 7.03 1.11
N PRO A 40 4.11 7.09 1.04
CA PRO A 40 3.40 6.85 -0.20
C PRO A 40 3.78 7.86 -1.28
N LEU A 41 4.04 9.13 -0.94
CA LEU A 41 4.44 10.15 -1.91
C LEU A 41 5.81 9.84 -2.54
N VAL A 42 6.82 9.50 -1.74
CA VAL A 42 8.17 9.13 -2.24
C VAL A 42 8.08 7.89 -3.14
N LEU A 43 7.32 6.87 -2.74
CA LEU A 43 7.11 5.68 -3.56
C LEU A 43 6.33 5.98 -4.85
N ALA A 44 5.35 6.89 -4.81
CA ALA A 44 4.59 7.31 -5.98
C ALA A 44 5.47 8.08 -6.99
N ILE A 45 6.40 8.91 -6.52
CA ILE A 45 7.40 9.58 -7.39
C ILE A 45 8.30 8.53 -8.06
N LEU A 46 8.76 7.53 -7.30
CA LEU A 46 9.56 6.43 -7.83
C LEU A 46 8.78 5.61 -8.86
N TYR A 47 7.52 5.31 -8.59
CA TYR A 47 6.60 4.68 -9.54
C TYR A 47 6.50 5.49 -10.85
N GLY A 48 6.22 6.79 -10.73
CA GLY A 48 6.10 7.69 -11.88
C GLY A 48 7.37 7.71 -12.75
N PHE A 49 8.55 7.72 -12.12
CA PHE A 49 9.83 7.61 -12.83
C PHE A 49 9.92 6.33 -13.68
N TYR A 50 9.56 5.17 -13.11
CA TYR A 50 9.61 3.91 -13.85
C TYR A 50 8.55 3.83 -14.94
N ILE A 51 7.34 4.34 -14.72
CA ILE A 51 6.30 4.40 -15.75
C ILE A 51 6.75 5.25 -16.93
N VAL A 52 7.24 6.47 -16.70
CA VAL A 52 7.73 7.36 -17.77
C VAL A 52 8.89 6.70 -18.54
N LYS A 53 9.82 6.08 -17.83
CA LYS A 53 10.97 5.40 -18.45
C LYS A 53 10.57 4.24 -19.37
N THR A 54 9.48 3.52 -19.01
CA THR A 54 9.03 2.31 -19.72
C THR A 54 7.88 2.55 -20.68
N PHE A 55 7.29 3.74 -20.66
CA PHE A 55 6.13 4.07 -21.47
C PHE A 55 6.37 3.79 -22.97
N GLY A 56 5.44 3.08 -23.59
CA GLY A 56 5.50 2.73 -25.02
C GLY A 56 6.55 1.66 -25.40
N LYS A 57 7.40 1.20 -24.46
CA LYS A 57 8.52 0.27 -24.77
C LYS A 57 8.20 -1.20 -24.49
N SER A 58 7.03 -1.50 -23.91
CA SER A 58 6.69 -2.85 -23.44
C SER A 58 6.05 -3.72 -24.53
N GLY A 59 5.45 -3.15 -25.57
CA GLY A 59 4.73 -3.88 -26.61
C GLY A 59 3.42 -4.53 -26.12
N GLY A 60 2.99 -4.24 -24.89
CA GLY A 60 1.72 -4.67 -24.32
C GLY A 60 0.67 -3.56 -24.32
N ASN A 61 -0.53 -3.87 -23.80
CA ASN A 61 -1.64 -2.93 -23.63
C ASN A 61 -2.49 -3.33 -22.42
N PHE A 62 -3.42 -2.45 -22.02
CA PHE A 62 -4.35 -2.68 -20.90
C PHE A 62 -5.74 -3.18 -21.34
N PHE A 63 -5.94 -3.43 -22.63
CA PHE A 63 -7.26 -3.81 -23.16
C PHE A 63 -7.51 -5.31 -23.15
N THR A 64 -6.44 -6.12 -23.08
CA THR A 64 -6.53 -7.59 -23.06
C THR A 64 -5.61 -8.16 -21.99
N LEU A 65 -5.99 -9.32 -21.41
CA LEU A 65 -5.15 -10.02 -20.43
C LEU A 65 -3.77 -10.36 -21.00
N ALA A 66 -3.72 -10.85 -22.25
CA ALA A 66 -2.46 -11.11 -22.95
C ALA A 66 -1.61 -9.85 -23.17
N GLY A 67 -2.26 -8.67 -23.34
CA GLY A 67 -1.58 -7.39 -23.41
C GLY A 67 -0.95 -7.01 -22.07
N VAL A 68 -1.68 -7.21 -20.96
CA VAL A 68 -1.19 -6.98 -19.60
C VAL A 68 -0.03 -7.92 -19.26
N GLU A 69 -0.14 -9.20 -19.61
CA GLU A 69 0.94 -10.20 -19.44
C GLU A 69 2.25 -9.74 -20.14
N ARG A 70 2.13 -9.25 -21.38
CA ARG A 70 3.29 -8.70 -22.12
C ARG A 70 3.86 -7.44 -21.43
N LEU A 71 3.02 -6.57 -20.88
CA LEU A 71 3.48 -5.41 -20.10
C LEU A 71 4.36 -5.86 -18.94
N PHE A 72 3.89 -6.80 -18.15
CA PHE A 72 4.56 -7.28 -16.93
C PHE A 72 5.72 -8.24 -17.19
N SER A 73 5.92 -8.70 -18.42
CA SER A 73 7.11 -9.48 -18.78
C SER A 73 8.42 -8.69 -18.69
N LYS A 74 8.35 -7.35 -18.71
CA LYS A 74 9.52 -6.49 -18.53
C LYS A 74 9.74 -6.16 -17.05
N ARG A 75 10.96 -6.40 -16.55
CA ARG A 75 11.34 -6.22 -15.13
C ARG A 75 11.06 -4.83 -14.59
N GLU A 76 11.32 -3.78 -15.38
CA GLU A 76 11.06 -2.41 -14.95
C GLU A 76 9.55 -2.11 -14.82
N VAL A 77 8.72 -2.66 -15.72
CA VAL A 77 7.26 -2.54 -15.63
C VAL A 77 6.73 -3.33 -14.45
N LEU A 78 7.24 -4.54 -14.23
CA LEU A 78 6.89 -5.36 -13.07
C LEU A 78 7.28 -4.65 -11.76
N LEU A 79 8.47 -4.03 -11.71
CA LEU A 79 8.89 -3.22 -10.57
C LEU A 79 7.95 -2.02 -10.33
N ALA A 80 7.56 -1.32 -11.40
CA ALA A 80 6.58 -0.23 -11.28
C ALA A 80 5.25 -0.74 -10.72
N ALA A 81 4.73 -1.85 -11.23
CA ALA A 81 3.51 -2.46 -10.74
C ALA A 81 3.62 -2.87 -9.25
N TRP A 82 4.78 -3.38 -8.84
CA TRP A 82 5.04 -3.70 -7.44
C TRP A 82 5.04 -2.45 -6.55
N ILE A 83 5.72 -1.38 -6.98
CA ILE A 83 5.72 -0.10 -6.23
C ILE A 83 4.29 0.48 -6.16
N HIS A 84 3.51 0.40 -7.23
CA HIS A 84 2.09 0.79 -7.23
C HIS A 84 1.32 0.03 -6.14
N TYR A 85 1.49 -1.29 -6.06
CA TYR A 85 0.90 -2.12 -5.01
C TYR A 85 1.30 -1.62 -3.61
N LEU A 86 2.60 -1.41 -3.35
CA LEU A 86 3.08 -0.93 -2.05
C LEU A 86 2.49 0.45 -1.66
N VAL A 87 2.36 1.36 -2.63
CA VAL A 87 1.78 2.70 -2.40
C VAL A 87 0.32 2.60 -1.97
N PHE A 88 -0.48 1.85 -2.73
CA PHE A 88 -1.92 1.78 -2.47
C PHE A 88 -2.26 0.95 -1.24
N ASP A 89 -1.55 -0.12 -0.98
CA ASP A 89 -1.74 -0.89 0.26
C ASP A 89 -1.39 -0.06 1.49
N LEU A 90 -0.27 0.68 1.44
CA LEU A 90 0.08 1.59 2.54
C LEU A 90 -0.96 2.71 2.70
N PHE A 91 -1.51 3.23 1.61
CA PHE A 91 -2.56 4.25 1.66
C PHE A 91 -3.84 3.70 2.31
N VAL A 92 -4.24 2.49 1.94
CA VAL A 92 -5.40 1.80 2.55
C VAL A 92 -5.15 1.52 4.03
N GLY A 93 -4.00 0.94 4.40
CA GLY A 93 -3.66 0.67 5.80
C GLY A 93 -3.58 1.95 6.65
N ALA A 94 -3.07 3.04 6.10
CA ALA A 94 -3.07 4.34 6.76
C ALA A 94 -4.50 4.90 6.94
N TRP A 95 -5.40 4.63 6.00
CA TRP A 95 -6.82 4.96 6.15
C TRP A 95 -7.48 4.10 7.24
N GLU A 96 -7.28 2.78 7.22
CA GLU A 96 -7.78 1.87 8.26
C GLU A 96 -7.34 2.31 9.66
N TRP A 97 -6.06 2.65 9.80
CA TRP A 97 -5.49 3.12 11.07
C TRP A 97 -6.12 4.44 11.53
N ARG A 98 -6.26 5.44 10.63
CA ARG A 98 -6.89 6.73 10.98
C ARG A 98 -8.36 6.57 11.34
N ASP A 99 -9.11 5.81 10.56
CA ASP A 99 -10.54 5.56 10.80
C ASP A 99 -10.75 4.80 12.12
N ALA A 100 -9.92 3.81 12.41
CA ALA A 100 -9.98 3.07 13.68
C ALA A 100 -9.73 3.98 14.90
N LEU A 101 -8.75 4.88 14.81
CA LEU A 101 -8.49 5.85 15.89
C LEU A 101 -9.64 6.83 16.06
N GLN A 102 -10.21 7.36 14.98
CA GLN A 102 -11.32 8.31 15.03
C GLN A 102 -12.59 7.69 15.61
N ASN A 103 -12.84 6.42 15.34
CA ASN A 103 -14.03 5.71 15.78
C ASN A 103 -13.81 4.86 17.05
N ASN A 104 -12.65 4.99 17.71
CA ASN A 104 -12.27 4.22 18.89
C ASN A 104 -12.38 2.70 18.71
N ILE A 105 -12.10 2.20 17.51
CA ILE A 105 -12.00 0.76 17.23
C ILE A 105 -10.73 0.24 17.89
N SER A 106 -10.87 -0.85 18.66
CA SER A 106 -9.76 -1.45 19.39
C SER A 106 -8.60 -1.84 18.44
N HIS A 107 -7.37 -1.52 18.86
CA HIS A 107 -6.17 -1.90 18.10
C HIS A 107 -6.07 -3.41 17.84
N TRP A 108 -6.53 -4.25 18.75
CA TRP A 108 -6.54 -5.71 18.60
C TRP A 108 -7.47 -6.18 17.48
N ILE A 109 -8.49 -5.40 17.14
CA ILE A 109 -9.39 -5.64 16.01
C ILE A 109 -8.74 -5.13 14.71
N LEU A 110 -8.08 -3.97 14.77
CA LEU A 110 -7.39 -3.37 13.64
C LEU A 110 -6.16 -4.18 13.20
N LEU A 111 -5.40 -4.73 14.14
CA LEU A 111 -4.12 -5.39 13.87
C LEU A 111 -4.18 -6.50 12.82
N PRO A 112 -5.11 -7.49 12.91
CA PRO A 112 -5.24 -8.50 11.86
C PRO A 112 -5.64 -7.91 10.49
N CYS A 113 -6.41 -6.82 10.46
CA CYS A 113 -6.74 -6.13 9.22
C CYS A 113 -5.50 -5.53 8.58
N LEU A 114 -4.67 -4.80 9.35
CA LEU A 114 -3.42 -4.23 8.87
C LEU A 114 -2.46 -5.30 8.33
N ILE A 115 -2.34 -6.46 9.02
CA ILE A 115 -1.49 -7.57 8.57
C ILE A 115 -2.00 -8.11 7.22
N LEU A 116 -3.31 -8.32 7.10
CA LEU A 116 -3.92 -8.79 5.86
C LEU A 116 -3.86 -7.74 4.74
N THR A 117 -3.99 -6.46 5.06
CA THR A 117 -3.83 -5.38 4.07
C THR A 117 -2.40 -5.31 3.58
N LEU A 118 -1.40 -5.43 4.46
CA LEU A 118 0.01 -5.50 4.07
C LEU A 118 0.32 -6.68 3.14
N MET A 119 -0.32 -7.84 3.34
CA MET A 119 -0.02 -9.07 2.60
C MET A 119 -0.89 -9.26 1.36
N PHE A 120 -2.15 -8.89 1.44
CA PHE A 120 -3.18 -9.22 0.46
C PHE A 120 -4.10 -8.04 0.11
N GLY A 121 -3.73 -6.80 0.49
CA GLY A 121 -4.43 -5.56 0.20
C GLY A 121 -5.96 -5.63 0.34
N PRO A 122 -6.69 -5.94 -0.75
CA PRO A 122 -8.15 -5.96 -0.77
C PRO A 122 -8.81 -6.85 0.28
N ILE A 123 -8.15 -7.96 0.68
CA ILE A 123 -8.70 -8.88 1.70
C ILE A 123 -8.68 -8.23 3.09
N GLY A 124 -7.59 -7.53 3.44
CA GLY A 124 -7.52 -6.79 4.69
C GLY A 124 -8.54 -5.67 4.75
N TYR A 125 -8.66 -4.90 3.66
CA TYR A 125 -9.67 -3.87 3.51
C TYR A 125 -11.10 -4.41 3.69
N LEU A 126 -11.44 -5.55 3.06
CA LEU A 126 -12.76 -6.17 3.19
C LEU A 126 -13.04 -6.59 4.63
N LEU A 127 -12.06 -7.17 5.31
CA LEU A 127 -12.19 -7.56 6.71
C LEU A 127 -12.41 -6.32 7.59
N TYR A 128 -11.59 -5.28 7.42
CA TYR A 128 -11.71 -4.04 8.18
C TYR A 128 -13.08 -3.39 7.96
N PHE A 129 -13.51 -3.27 6.70
CA PHE A 129 -14.79 -2.67 6.37
C PHE A 129 -15.98 -3.45 6.96
N GLY A 130 -15.95 -4.79 6.92
CA GLY A 130 -16.95 -5.65 7.54
C GLY A 130 -17.02 -5.47 9.07
N LEU A 131 -15.86 -5.42 9.73
CA LEU A 131 -15.79 -5.17 11.17
C LEU A 131 -16.24 -3.76 11.53
N ARG A 132 -15.87 -2.76 10.74
CA ARG A 132 -16.32 -1.38 10.90
C ARG A 132 -17.85 -1.27 10.87
N VAL A 133 -18.49 -1.88 9.87
CA VAL A 133 -19.97 -1.91 9.76
C VAL A 133 -20.57 -2.61 10.96
N TYR A 134 -19.99 -3.72 11.40
CA TYR A 134 -20.48 -4.47 12.58
C TYR A 134 -20.42 -3.63 13.87
N PHE A 135 -19.32 -2.91 14.11
CA PHE A 135 -19.14 -2.14 15.33
C PHE A 135 -19.81 -0.77 15.33
N LEU A 136 -19.88 -0.12 14.18
CA LEU A 136 -20.41 1.25 14.07
C LEU A 136 -21.86 1.29 13.53
N GLY A 137 -22.36 0.22 12.95
CA GLY A 137 -23.70 0.15 12.37
C GLY A 137 -23.90 0.99 11.10
N MET A 138 -22.83 1.60 10.58
CA MET A 138 -22.86 2.45 9.39
C MET A 138 -21.70 2.14 8.45
N PRO A 139 -21.93 2.09 7.11
CA PRO A 139 -20.87 1.83 6.14
C PRO A 139 -19.87 3.00 5.99
N PHE A 140 -20.31 4.23 6.20
CA PHE A 140 -19.53 5.48 6.10
C PHE A 140 -19.94 6.50 7.17
#